data_603f35923a2f3e3db5ae97c59ff41483
#
_entry.id   603f35923a2f3e3db5ae97c59ff41483
#
_cell.length_a   1.000
_cell.length_b   1.000
_cell.length_c   1.000
_cell.angle_alpha   90.00
_cell.angle_beta   90.00
_cell.angle_gamma   90.00
#
_symmetry.space_group_name_H-M   'P 1'
#
loop_
_entity.id
_entity.type
_entity.pdbx_description
1 polymer ?
#
loop_
_entity_poly.entity_id
_entity_poly.type
_entity_poly.pdbx_seq_one_letter_code
_entity_poly.pdbx_strand_id
1 'polypeptide(L)'
;VTVTTPHLDQIPRLHQIDDELCRRYLASSVELVGRRWNSAILLAISQGATRFSEITASVTGLSDRLLAQRAKELEQAGLVDREVIATTPVQVRYTLTDRGRDLLESLQPLARWGQRWGE
;
A
#
# COMPACT_ATOMS: atom_id res chain seq x y z
N VAL A 1 -18.33 1.24 18.45
CA VAL A 1 -17.31 0.19 18.40
C VAL A 1 -16.52 0.18 19.71
N THR A 2 -16.48 -0.97 20.35
CA THR A 2 -15.73 -1.13 21.59
C THR A 2 -14.28 -1.45 21.26
N VAL A 3 -13.38 -0.59 21.68
CA VAL A 3 -11.94 -0.83 21.52
C VAL A 3 -11.49 -1.77 22.63
N THR A 4 -10.91 -2.90 22.25
CA THR A 4 -10.35 -3.84 23.20
C THR A 4 -8.89 -3.47 23.47
N THR A 5 -8.55 -3.20 24.72
CA THR A 5 -7.17 -2.92 25.11
C THR A 5 -6.36 -4.20 25.03
N PRO A 6 -5.28 -4.25 24.22
CA PRO A 6 -4.45 -5.44 24.16
C PRO A 6 -3.68 -5.65 25.46
N HIS A 7 -3.29 -6.91 25.73
CA HIS A 7 -2.40 -7.21 26.84
C HIS A 7 -1.02 -6.59 26.57
N LEU A 8 -0.33 -6.19 27.65
CA LEU A 8 0.98 -5.55 27.54
C LEU A 8 2.02 -6.43 26.85
N ASP A 9 1.90 -7.76 26.98
CA ASP A 9 2.80 -8.71 26.33
C ASP A 9 2.58 -8.81 24.82
N GLN A 10 1.44 -8.32 24.32
CA GLN A 10 1.14 -8.28 22.90
C GLN A 10 1.70 -7.03 22.23
N ILE A 11 2.15 -6.06 23.00
CA ILE A 11 2.72 -4.83 22.48
C ILE A 11 4.22 -5.00 22.30
N PRO A 12 4.74 -4.84 21.06
CA PRO A 12 6.18 -4.94 20.82
C PRO A 12 6.95 -3.94 21.68
N ARG A 13 8.07 -4.38 22.20
CA ARG A 13 8.93 -3.50 22.99
C ARG A 13 9.66 -2.50 22.10
N LEU A 14 9.76 -1.26 22.60
CA LEU A 14 10.57 -0.24 21.97
C LEU A 14 12.03 -0.41 22.40
N HIS A 15 12.74 -1.32 21.76
CA HIS A 15 14.12 -1.58 22.13
C HIS A 15 15.13 -0.65 21.50
N GLN A 16 14.88 -0.25 20.28
CA GLN A 16 15.85 0.53 19.54
C GLN A 16 15.11 1.40 18.53
N ILE A 17 15.02 2.68 18.86
CA ILE A 17 14.63 3.67 17.88
C ILE A 17 15.92 4.32 17.41
N ASP A 18 16.27 4.11 16.18
CA ASP A 18 17.37 4.82 15.55
C ASP A 18 16.85 6.21 15.15
N ASP A 19 17.19 7.20 15.96
CA ASP A 19 16.72 8.57 15.78
C ASP A 19 17.10 9.15 14.42
N GLU A 20 18.29 8.82 13.93
CA GLU A 20 18.74 9.30 12.63
C GLU A 20 17.91 8.67 11.51
N LEU A 21 17.68 7.38 11.58
CA LEU A 21 16.85 6.64 10.63
C LEU A 21 15.42 7.23 10.60
N CYS A 22 14.84 7.45 11.77
CA CYS A 22 13.48 7.99 11.88
C CYS A 22 13.40 9.40 11.33
N ARG A 23 14.34 10.28 11.67
CA ARG A 23 14.33 11.65 11.16
C ARG A 23 14.53 11.69 9.66
N ARG A 24 15.36 10.81 9.12
CA ARG A 24 15.73 10.82 7.70
C ARG A 24 14.67 10.25 6.80
N TYR A 25 14.05 9.15 7.23
CA TYR A 25 13.21 8.35 6.33
C TYR A 25 11.76 8.22 6.76
N LEU A 26 11.44 8.36 8.05
CA LEU A 26 10.09 8.10 8.52
C LEU A 26 9.06 9.03 7.89
N ALA A 27 9.34 10.32 7.86
CA ALA A 27 8.39 11.31 7.32
C ALA A 27 8.06 11.04 5.86
N SER A 28 9.09 10.79 5.04
CA SER A 28 8.89 10.54 3.61
C SER A 28 8.18 9.21 3.35
N SER A 29 8.49 8.18 4.15
CA SER A 29 7.82 6.89 4.03
C SER A 29 6.35 6.97 4.43
N VAL A 30 6.05 7.67 5.51
CA VAL A 30 4.66 7.88 5.95
C VAL A 30 3.89 8.69 4.91
N GLU A 31 4.51 9.70 4.32
CA GLU A 31 3.87 10.48 3.26
C GLU A 31 3.48 9.62 2.07
N LEU A 32 4.37 8.71 1.68
CA LEU A 32 4.13 7.81 0.56
C LEU A 32 2.96 6.85 0.83
N VAL A 33 2.94 6.19 1.98
CA VAL A 33 1.90 5.21 2.31
C VAL A 33 0.62 5.87 2.80
N GLY A 34 0.72 7.05 3.40
CA GLY A 34 -0.41 7.78 3.95
C GLY A 34 -1.22 8.52 2.89
N ARG A 35 -0.71 8.64 1.69
CA ARG A 35 -1.48 9.22 0.60
C ARG A 35 -2.68 8.33 0.30
N ARG A 36 -3.85 8.94 0.31
CA ARG A 36 -5.11 8.21 0.20
C ARG A 36 -5.10 7.27 -1.01
N TRP A 37 -5.53 6.06 -0.78
CA TRP A 37 -5.70 4.97 -1.75
C TRP A 37 -4.42 4.19 -2.09
N ASN A 38 -3.21 4.70 -1.81
CA ASN A 38 -1.99 4.02 -2.22
C ASN A 38 -1.88 2.61 -1.67
N SER A 39 -2.06 2.42 -0.37
CA SER A 39 -1.95 1.10 0.25
C SER A 39 -3.03 0.14 -0.27
N ALA A 40 -4.26 0.63 -0.47
CA ALA A 40 -5.35 -0.18 -0.99
C ALA A 40 -5.09 -0.64 -2.41
N ILE A 41 -4.55 0.22 -3.26
CA ILE A 41 -4.20 -0.13 -4.64
C ILE A 41 -3.08 -1.17 -4.66
N LEU A 42 -2.03 -0.97 -3.89
CA LEU A 42 -0.93 -1.94 -3.81
C LEU A 42 -1.42 -3.30 -3.32
N LEU A 43 -2.28 -3.31 -2.32
CA LEU A 43 -2.88 -4.54 -1.81
C LEU A 43 -3.71 -5.24 -2.88
N ALA A 44 -4.56 -4.51 -3.58
CA ALA A 44 -5.39 -5.07 -4.65
C ALA A 44 -4.55 -5.72 -5.74
N ILE A 45 -3.47 -5.06 -6.17
CA ILE A 45 -2.56 -5.61 -7.17
C ILE A 45 -1.88 -6.89 -6.64
N SER A 46 -1.46 -6.92 -5.39
CA SER A 46 -0.86 -8.10 -4.77
C SER A 46 -1.82 -9.28 -4.72
N GLN A 47 -3.12 -9.02 -4.67
CA GLN A 47 -4.17 -10.04 -4.61
C GLN A 47 -4.66 -10.46 -6.00
N GLY A 48 -4.04 -9.98 -7.06
CA GLY A 48 -4.34 -10.41 -8.42
C GLY A 48 -5.12 -9.42 -9.27
N ALA A 49 -5.53 -8.28 -8.73
CA ALA A 49 -6.20 -7.24 -9.50
C ALA A 49 -5.15 -6.45 -10.29
N THR A 50 -4.83 -6.92 -11.51
CA THR A 50 -3.75 -6.35 -12.31
C THR A 50 -4.24 -5.42 -13.41
N ARG A 51 -5.50 -5.55 -13.82
CA ARG A 51 -6.09 -4.66 -14.82
C ARG A 51 -6.75 -3.47 -14.13
N PHE A 52 -6.80 -2.36 -14.85
CA PHE A 52 -7.40 -1.11 -14.35
C PHE A 52 -8.81 -1.33 -13.76
N SER A 53 -9.68 -2.00 -14.53
CA SER A 53 -11.06 -2.26 -14.09
C SER A 53 -11.12 -3.20 -12.88
N GLU A 54 -10.19 -4.14 -12.79
CA GLU A 54 -10.11 -5.06 -11.64
C GLU A 54 -9.72 -4.32 -10.37
N ILE A 55 -8.80 -3.35 -10.49
CA ILE A 55 -8.36 -2.56 -9.35
C ILE A 55 -9.51 -1.68 -8.85
N THR A 56 -10.22 -0.98 -9.73
CA THR A 56 -11.37 -0.16 -9.32
C THR A 56 -12.49 -0.99 -8.72
N ALA A 57 -12.70 -2.19 -9.23
CA ALA A 57 -13.69 -3.11 -8.67
C ALA A 57 -13.32 -3.62 -7.27
N SER A 58 -12.02 -3.75 -7.01
CA SER A 58 -11.51 -4.27 -5.73
C SER A 58 -11.46 -3.21 -4.63
N VAL A 59 -11.38 -1.94 -4.98
CA VAL A 59 -11.22 -0.84 -4.01
C VAL A 59 -12.47 0.02 -4.01
N THR A 60 -13.29 -0.16 -2.99
CA THR A 60 -14.57 0.57 -2.87
C THR A 60 -14.31 2.07 -2.78
N GLY A 61 -15.01 2.83 -3.61
CA GLY A 61 -14.93 4.28 -3.60
C GLY A 61 -13.82 4.88 -4.46
N LEU A 62 -12.98 4.05 -5.03
CA LEU A 62 -11.91 4.51 -5.92
C LEU A 62 -12.48 4.78 -7.31
N SER A 63 -12.40 6.03 -7.77
CA SER A 63 -12.84 6.40 -9.11
C SER A 63 -11.74 6.07 -10.14
N ASP A 64 -12.15 5.96 -11.40
CA ASP A 64 -11.21 5.74 -12.50
C ASP A 64 -10.19 6.88 -12.59
N ARG A 65 -10.63 8.10 -12.37
CA ARG A 65 -9.77 9.28 -12.41
C ARG A 65 -8.72 9.24 -11.30
N LEU A 66 -9.14 8.88 -10.09
CA LEU A 66 -8.20 8.75 -8.96
C LEU A 66 -7.22 7.61 -9.18
N LEU A 67 -7.69 6.47 -9.68
CA LEU A 67 -6.79 5.35 -9.97
C LEU A 67 -5.77 5.76 -11.03
N ALA A 68 -6.18 6.43 -12.09
CA ALA A 68 -5.26 6.88 -13.13
C ALA A 68 -4.15 7.76 -12.54
N GLN A 69 -4.53 8.68 -11.66
CA GLN A 69 -3.58 9.58 -11.01
C GLN A 69 -2.65 8.83 -10.05
N ARG A 70 -3.21 7.98 -9.19
CA ARG A 70 -2.44 7.23 -8.19
C ARG A 70 -1.53 6.18 -8.83
N ALA A 71 -2.01 5.49 -9.86
CA ALA A 71 -1.21 4.51 -10.58
C ALA A 71 0.04 5.14 -11.21
N LYS A 72 -0.11 6.35 -11.77
CA LYS A 72 1.01 7.09 -12.34
C LYS A 72 2.03 7.46 -11.26
N GLU A 73 1.55 7.93 -10.11
CA GLU A 73 2.42 8.27 -8.98
C GLU A 73 3.16 7.04 -8.44
N LEU A 74 2.46 5.92 -8.33
CA LEU A 74 3.06 4.66 -7.85
C LEU A 74 4.10 4.12 -8.83
N GLU A 75 3.85 4.28 -10.13
CA GLU A 75 4.82 3.92 -11.17
C GLU A 75 6.06 4.80 -11.07
N GLN A 76 5.88 6.11 -10.93
CA GLN A 76 6.98 7.05 -10.80
C GLN A 76 7.80 6.81 -9.52
N ALA A 77 7.15 6.35 -8.45
CA ALA A 77 7.82 6.00 -7.21
C ALA A 77 8.53 4.64 -7.27
N GLY A 78 8.41 3.92 -8.40
CA GLY A 78 9.05 2.62 -8.56
C GLY A 78 8.39 1.48 -7.81
N LEU A 79 7.13 1.63 -7.43
CA LEU A 79 6.39 0.62 -6.66
C LEU A 79 5.57 -0.31 -7.55
N VAL A 80 5.22 0.15 -8.74
CA VAL A 80 4.36 -0.54 -9.68
C VAL A 80 4.95 -0.42 -11.07
N ASP A 81 4.94 -1.51 -11.82
CA ASP A 81 5.26 -1.52 -13.25
C ASP A 81 3.97 -1.48 -14.06
N ARG A 82 3.97 -0.69 -15.11
CA ARG A 82 2.89 -0.62 -16.08
C ARG A 82 3.33 -1.29 -17.37
N GLU A 83 2.64 -2.32 -17.77
CA GLU A 83 2.93 -3.06 -18.99
C GLU A 83 1.79 -2.88 -19.99
N VAL A 84 2.11 -2.51 -21.21
CA VAL A 84 1.15 -2.44 -22.30
C VAL A 84 1.25 -3.74 -23.11
N ILE A 85 0.14 -4.47 -23.15
CA ILE A 85 0.07 -5.74 -23.87
C ILE A 85 -0.58 -5.47 -25.23
N ALA A 86 0.14 -5.80 -26.29
CA ALA A 86 -0.29 -5.55 -27.68
C ALA A 86 -1.33 -6.60 -28.12
N THR A 87 -2.52 -6.47 -27.55
CA THR A 87 -3.69 -7.26 -27.97
C THR A 87 -4.71 -6.33 -28.65
N THR A 88 -5.78 -6.87 -29.18
CA THR A 88 -6.86 -6.10 -29.77
C THR A 88 -8.14 -6.34 -28.97
N PRO A 89 -8.60 -5.40 -28.16
CA PRO A 89 -8.00 -4.08 -27.85
C PRO A 89 -6.73 -4.19 -26.99
N VAL A 90 -5.95 -3.14 -27.00
CA VAL A 90 -4.74 -3.04 -26.17
C VAL A 90 -5.11 -3.14 -24.70
N GLN A 91 -4.35 -3.94 -23.96
CA GLN A 91 -4.52 -4.10 -22.51
C GLN A 91 -3.37 -3.46 -21.76
N VAL A 92 -3.67 -2.90 -20.59
CA VAL A 92 -2.67 -2.37 -19.66
C VAL A 92 -2.72 -3.22 -18.40
N ARG A 93 -1.57 -3.69 -17.97
CA ARG A 93 -1.43 -4.49 -16.77
C ARG A 93 -0.50 -3.81 -15.79
N TYR A 94 -0.90 -3.83 -14.51
CA TYR A 94 -0.09 -3.30 -13.40
C TYR A 94 0.39 -4.46 -12.55
N THR A 95 1.68 -4.45 -12.21
CA THR A 95 2.28 -5.44 -11.31
C THR A 95 3.15 -4.74 -10.28
N LEU A 96 3.31 -5.35 -9.11
CA LEU A 96 4.20 -4.82 -8.10
C LEU A 96 5.65 -5.06 -8.50
N THR A 97 6.49 -4.05 -8.28
CA THR A 97 7.93 -4.21 -8.32
C THR A 97 8.40 -4.90 -7.05
N ASP A 98 9.67 -5.29 -6.98
CA ASP A 98 10.26 -5.78 -5.72
C ASP A 98 10.15 -4.74 -4.62
N ARG A 99 10.38 -3.47 -4.97
CA ARG A 99 10.22 -2.34 -4.04
C ARG A 99 8.78 -2.23 -3.54
N GLY A 100 7.80 -2.40 -4.43
CA GLY A 100 6.38 -2.36 -4.07
C GLY A 100 6.00 -3.50 -3.13
N ARG A 101 6.47 -4.71 -3.41
CA ARG A 101 6.23 -5.87 -2.54
C ARG A 101 6.86 -5.67 -1.17
N ASP A 102 8.09 -5.19 -1.12
CA ASP A 102 8.79 -4.93 0.13
C ASP A 102 8.06 -3.85 0.95
N LEU A 103 7.59 -2.80 0.31
CA LEU A 103 6.80 -1.78 1.00
C LEU A 103 5.53 -2.39 1.60
N LEU A 104 4.81 -3.19 0.84
CA LEU A 104 3.57 -3.82 1.30
C LEU A 104 3.83 -4.74 2.50
N GLU A 105 4.91 -5.51 2.49
CA GLU A 105 5.32 -6.31 3.63
C GLU A 105 5.63 -5.44 4.84
N SER A 106 6.27 -4.30 4.63
CA SER A 106 6.60 -3.35 5.71
C SER A 106 5.36 -2.75 6.36
N LEU A 107 4.22 -2.76 5.68
CA LEU A 107 2.95 -2.27 6.22
C LEU A 107 2.19 -3.31 7.04
N GLN A 108 2.59 -4.58 7.00
CA GLN A 108 1.91 -5.64 7.74
C GLN A 108 1.89 -5.39 9.25
N PRO A 109 3.02 -4.97 9.88
CA PRO A 109 3.00 -4.62 11.30
C PRO A 109 2.01 -3.50 11.64
N LEU A 110 1.85 -2.54 10.73
CA LEU A 110 0.89 -1.45 10.93
C LEU A 110 -0.55 -1.99 10.92
N ALA A 111 -0.86 -2.90 10.00
CA ALA A 111 -2.17 -3.55 9.96
C ALA A 111 -2.45 -4.33 11.25
N ARG A 112 -1.44 -5.02 11.78
CA ARG A 112 -1.56 -5.73 13.06
C ARG A 112 -1.76 -4.77 14.22
N TRP A 113 -1.12 -3.60 14.18
CA TRP A 113 -1.36 -2.56 15.16
C TRP A 113 -2.82 -2.12 15.15
N GLY A 114 -3.39 -1.86 13.97
CA GLY A 114 -4.80 -1.49 13.83
C GLY A 114 -5.73 -2.57 14.36
N GLN A 115 -5.43 -3.84 14.07
CA GLN A 115 -6.21 -4.96 14.57
C GLN A 115 -6.18 -5.06 16.11
N ARG A 116 -5.00 -4.86 16.72
CA ARG A 116 -4.86 -4.91 18.18
C ARG A 116 -5.72 -3.85 18.87
N TRP A 117 -5.87 -2.68 18.28
CA TRP A 117 -6.56 -1.54 18.89
C TRP A 117 -7.99 -1.36 18.40
N GLY A 118 -8.52 -2.31 17.63
CA GLY A 118 -9.94 -2.35 17.26
C GLY A 118 -10.35 -1.48 16.10
N GLU A 119 -9.44 -1.18 15.22
CA GLU A 119 -9.76 -0.40 14.02
C GLU A 119 -10.47 -1.20 12.91
#